data_3a5604b77da1a084b384891f5d6939c0
#
_entry.id   3a5604b77da1a084b384891f5d6939c0
#
_cell.length_a   1.000
_cell.length_b   1.000
_cell.length_c   1.000
_cell.angle_alpha   90.00
_cell.angle_beta   90.00
_cell.angle_gamma   90.00
#
_symmetry.space_group_name_H-M   'P 1'
#
loop_
_entity.id
_entity.type
_entity.pdbx_description
1 polymer ?
#
loop_
_entity_poly.entity_id
_entity_poly.type
_entity_poly.pdbx_seq_one_letter_code
_entity_poly.pdbx_strand_id
1 'polypeptide(L)'
;MTDNINIEKIIKLVREQEPDRQDIISALQNCKGGHWSSKGYYHFVDSRNPNQPGSEWQHDECIVIQQQNEGDIIIDLLKDGRVGGIEFIDLIDK
;
A
#
# COMPACT_ATOMS: atom_id res chain seq x y z
N MET A 1 -12.74 -16.56 8.19
CA MET A 1 -12.59 -15.12 8.33
C MET A 1 -11.59 -14.56 7.34
N THR A 2 -11.90 -13.47 6.71
CA THR A 2 -10.99 -12.86 5.76
C THR A 2 -10.15 -11.78 6.44
N ASP A 3 -8.87 -11.72 6.08
CA ASP A 3 -7.96 -10.68 6.53
C ASP A 3 -7.67 -9.69 5.42
N ASN A 4 -8.51 -9.69 4.40
CA ASN A 4 -8.31 -8.77 3.28
C ASN A 4 -8.54 -7.33 3.70
N ILE A 5 -7.72 -6.46 3.14
CA ILE A 5 -7.90 -5.03 3.35
C ILE A 5 -9.02 -4.52 2.45
N ASN A 6 -9.57 -3.36 2.79
CA ASN A 6 -10.64 -2.75 2.01
C ASN A 6 -10.04 -1.79 0.99
N ILE A 7 -9.72 -2.29 -0.19
CA ILE A 7 -9.09 -1.51 -1.26
C ILE A 7 -9.99 -0.36 -1.72
N GLU A 8 -11.31 -0.59 -1.79
CA GLU A 8 -12.24 0.46 -2.22
C GLU A 8 -12.23 1.66 -1.30
N LYS A 9 -12.14 1.42 0.01
CA LYS A 9 -12.03 2.50 0.99
C LYS A 9 -10.74 3.27 0.80
N ILE A 10 -9.64 2.56 0.55
CA ILE A 10 -8.33 3.20 0.36
C ILE A 10 -8.34 4.03 -0.91
N ILE A 11 -8.91 3.53 -1.99
CA ILE A 11 -9.05 4.28 -3.24
C ILE A 11 -9.83 5.57 -3.00
N LYS A 12 -10.92 5.50 -2.25
CA LYS A 12 -11.72 6.68 -1.94
C LYS A 12 -10.90 7.71 -1.19
N LEU A 13 -10.11 7.28 -0.21
CA LEU A 13 -9.25 8.18 0.56
C LEU A 13 -8.20 8.86 -0.34
N VAL A 14 -7.61 8.10 -1.26
CA VAL A 14 -6.63 8.68 -2.19
C VAL A 14 -7.30 9.72 -3.08
N ARG A 15 -8.51 9.44 -3.58
CA ARG A 15 -9.24 10.42 -4.39
C ARG A 15 -9.52 11.71 -3.63
N GLU A 16 -9.79 11.60 -2.35
CA GLU A 16 -10.08 12.78 -1.52
C GLU A 16 -8.83 13.59 -1.19
N GLN A 17 -7.72 12.91 -0.92
CA GLN A 17 -6.51 13.57 -0.41
C GLN A 17 -5.46 13.81 -1.46
N GLU A 18 -5.39 12.96 -2.50
CA GLU A 18 -4.40 13.05 -3.57
C GLU A 18 -5.10 12.92 -4.93
N PRO A 19 -6.00 13.84 -5.28
CA PRO A 19 -6.82 13.69 -6.50
C PRO A 19 -6.01 13.69 -7.79
N ASP A 20 -4.80 14.25 -7.77
CA ASP A 20 -3.95 14.30 -8.95
C ASP A 20 -3.13 13.01 -9.15
N ARG A 21 -3.22 12.07 -8.22
CA ARG A 21 -2.45 10.84 -8.30
C ARG A 21 -3.27 9.70 -8.88
N GLN A 22 -3.66 9.87 -10.15
CA GLN A 22 -4.39 8.82 -10.86
C GLN A 22 -3.55 7.56 -11.05
N ASP A 23 -2.24 7.71 -11.08
CA ASP A 23 -1.32 6.58 -11.13
C ASP A 23 -1.51 5.65 -9.93
N ILE A 24 -1.64 6.22 -8.73
CA ILE A 24 -1.85 5.43 -7.51
C ILE A 24 -3.23 4.78 -7.52
N ILE A 25 -4.25 5.53 -7.93
CA ILE A 25 -5.62 5.00 -8.00
C ILE A 25 -5.67 3.80 -8.95
N SER A 26 -5.07 3.93 -10.13
CA SER A 26 -5.00 2.85 -11.10
C SER A 26 -4.24 1.65 -10.55
N ALA A 27 -3.12 1.90 -9.87
CA ALA A 27 -2.33 0.83 -9.29
C ALA A 27 -3.12 0.07 -8.21
N LEU A 28 -3.88 0.79 -7.38
CA LEU A 28 -4.73 0.17 -6.36
C LEU A 28 -5.84 -0.66 -7.01
N GLN A 29 -6.44 -0.16 -8.08
CA GLN A 29 -7.48 -0.89 -8.81
C GLN A 29 -6.97 -2.20 -9.40
N ASN A 30 -5.68 -2.26 -9.70
CA ASN A 30 -5.05 -3.44 -10.28
C ASN A 30 -4.45 -4.38 -9.24
N CYS A 31 -4.52 -4.05 -7.97
CA CYS A 31 -3.99 -4.91 -6.91
C CYS A 31 -4.79 -6.20 -6.82
N LYS A 32 -4.09 -7.31 -6.71
CA LYS A 32 -4.71 -8.63 -6.56
C LYS A 32 -3.93 -9.45 -5.56
N GLY A 33 -4.68 -10.26 -4.79
CA GLY A 33 -4.06 -11.14 -3.82
C GLY A 33 -3.45 -10.36 -2.68
N GLY A 34 -2.25 -10.73 -2.33
CA GLY A 34 -1.56 -10.10 -1.22
C GLY A 34 -1.78 -10.84 0.09
N HIS A 35 -1.03 -10.43 1.09
CA HIS A 35 -1.11 -11.08 2.39
C HIS A 35 -0.49 -10.17 3.46
N TRP A 36 -0.90 -10.39 4.70
CA TRP A 36 -0.26 -9.75 5.84
C TRP A 36 1.10 -10.40 6.06
N SER A 37 2.17 -9.62 5.91
CA SER A 37 3.53 -10.11 6.15
C SER A 37 3.96 -9.91 7.60
N SER A 38 3.34 -8.92 8.24
CA SER A 38 3.54 -8.64 9.66
C SER A 38 2.35 -7.86 10.15
N LYS A 39 2.34 -7.57 11.44
CA LYS A 39 1.26 -6.80 12.03
C LYS A 39 1.26 -5.41 11.41
N GLY A 40 0.18 -5.09 10.73
CA GLY A 40 -0.01 -3.78 10.13
C GLY A 40 0.60 -3.58 8.76
N TYR A 41 1.28 -4.57 8.20
CA TYR A 41 1.88 -4.43 6.87
C TYR A 41 1.33 -5.47 5.92
N TYR A 42 0.63 -5.00 4.89
CA TYR A 42 0.03 -5.84 3.86
C TYR A 42 0.81 -5.71 2.57
N HIS A 43 1.30 -6.83 2.04
CA HIS A 43 2.12 -6.85 0.83
C HIS A 43 1.37 -7.43 -0.36
N PHE A 44 1.48 -6.76 -1.51
CA PHE A 44 1.03 -7.27 -2.80
C PHE A 44 2.18 -7.82 -3.63
N VAL A 45 3.40 -7.34 -3.37
CA VAL A 45 4.59 -7.73 -4.12
C VAL A 45 5.59 -8.32 -3.14
N ASP A 46 6.32 -9.34 -3.57
CA ASP A 46 7.36 -9.97 -2.76
C ASP A 46 8.40 -8.93 -2.36
N SER A 47 8.59 -8.76 -1.05
CA SER A 47 9.49 -7.75 -0.51
C SER A 47 10.84 -8.33 -0.10
N ARG A 48 11.15 -9.56 -0.48
CA ARG A 48 12.45 -10.15 -0.18
C ARG A 48 13.53 -9.45 -0.99
N ASN A 49 14.68 -9.24 -0.36
CA ASN A 49 15.82 -8.57 -0.98
C ASN A 49 15.44 -7.22 -1.60
N PRO A 50 14.81 -6.32 -0.82
CA PRO A 50 14.30 -5.07 -1.38
C PRO A 50 15.41 -4.25 -1.99
N ASN A 51 15.12 -3.67 -3.15
CA ASN A 51 16.02 -2.77 -3.89
C ASN A 51 17.30 -3.41 -4.40
N GLN A 52 17.38 -4.75 -4.36
CA GLN A 52 18.51 -5.46 -4.93
C GLN A 52 18.26 -5.75 -6.41
N PRO A 53 19.31 -5.81 -7.23
CA PRO A 53 19.13 -6.16 -8.63
C PRO A 53 18.40 -7.49 -8.80
N GLY A 54 17.36 -7.49 -9.62
CA GLY A 54 16.59 -8.69 -9.90
C GLY A 54 15.46 -8.99 -8.94
N SER A 55 15.33 -8.24 -7.83
CA SER A 55 14.21 -8.46 -6.93
C SER A 55 12.97 -7.74 -7.45
N GLU A 56 11.80 -8.23 -7.03
CA GLU A 56 10.54 -7.60 -7.42
C GLU A 56 10.32 -6.26 -6.73
N TRP A 57 10.83 -6.10 -5.51
CA TRP A 57 10.61 -4.90 -4.72
C TRP A 57 11.67 -3.86 -5.06
N GLN A 58 11.30 -2.91 -5.91
CA GLN A 58 12.14 -1.76 -6.24
C GLN A 58 11.37 -0.52 -5.82
N HIS A 59 11.66 -0.02 -4.64
CA HIS A 59 10.91 1.07 -4.03
C HIS A 59 11.09 2.39 -4.78
N ASP A 60 10.01 3.10 -5.02
CA ASP A 60 10.02 4.43 -5.63
C ASP A 60 9.70 5.49 -4.59
N GLU A 61 8.45 5.51 -4.11
CA GLU A 61 8.02 6.50 -3.13
C GLU A 61 6.94 5.93 -2.22
N CYS A 62 6.68 6.61 -1.12
CA CYS A 62 5.54 6.28 -0.28
C CYS A 62 4.65 7.51 -0.10
N ILE A 63 3.35 7.24 -0.01
CA ILE A 63 2.32 8.26 0.11
C ILE A 63 1.62 8.05 1.44
N VAL A 64 1.49 9.11 2.22
CA VAL A 64 0.79 9.05 3.51
C VAL A 64 -0.64 9.53 3.30
N ILE A 65 -1.59 8.67 3.70
CA ILE A 65 -3.02 8.97 3.65
C ILE A 65 -3.53 9.05 5.08
N GLN A 66 -4.16 10.16 5.43
CA GLN A 66 -4.60 10.40 6.79
C GLN A 66 -6.00 9.84 7.04
N GLN A 67 -6.18 9.24 8.19
CA GLN A 67 -7.49 8.81 8.68
C GLN A 67 -7.65 9.31 10.10
N GLN A 68 -8.79 9.95 10.39
CA GLN A 68 -8.98 10.60 11.68
C GLN A 68 -9.03 9.64 12.86
N ASN A 69 -9.72 8.52 12.70
CA ASN A 69 -9.99 7.63 13.84
C ASN A 69 -9.31 6.27 13.74
N GLU A 70 -8.63 6.00 12.63
CA GLU A 70 -8.09 4.68 12.36
C GLU A 70 -6.59 4.68 12.12
N GLY A 71 -5.94 5.83 12.31
CA GLY A 71 -4.51 5.95 12.08
C GLY A 71 -4.17 6.12 10.60
N ASP A 72 -3.00 6.64 10.35
CA ASP A 72 -2.55 6.91 8.98
C ASP A 72 -2.21 5.62 8.25
N ILE A 73 -2.33 5.69 6.93
CA ILE A 73 -1.96 4.61 6.03
C ILE A 73 -0.78 5.09 5.19
N ILE A 74 0.21 4.22 4.97
CA ILE A 74 1.30 4.50 4.06
C ILE A 74 1.19 3.55 2.88
N ILE A 75 1.13 4.09 1.67
CA ILE A 75 1.08 3.30 0.44
C ILE A 75 2.47 3.31 -0.19
N ASP A 76 3.06 2.13 -0.36
CA ASP A 76 4.38 2.00 -0.95
C ASP A 76 4.25 1.77 -2.45
N LEU A 77 4.83 2.68 -3.24
CA LEU A 77 4.88 2.56 -4.70
C LEU A 77 6.22 2.04 -5.15
N LEU A 78 6.18 1.15 -6.12
CA LEU A 78 7.39 0.58 -6.71
C LEU A 78 7.71 1.28 -8.03
N LYS A 79 8.95 1.13 -8.48
CA LYS A 79 9.44 1.81 -9.68
C LYS A 79 8.70 1.41 -10.95
N ASP A 80 8.10 0.23 -10.96
CA ASP A 80 7.30 -0.23 -12.12
C ASP A 80 5.85 0.24 -12.08
N GLY A 81 5.48 1.05 -11.10
CA GLY A 81 4.14 1.62 -10.98
C GLY A 81 3.17 0.81 -10.16
N ARG A 82 3.56 -0.37 -9.68
CA ARG A 82 2.67 -1.18 -8.84
C ARG A 82 2.67 -0.66 -7.41
N VAL A 83 1.56 -0.90 -6.70
CA VAL A 83 1.56 -0.76 -5.25
C VAL A 83 2.22 -2.01 -4.67
N GLY A 84 3.32 -1.82 -3.96
CA GLY A 84 4.02 -2.93 -3.34
C GLY A 84 3.37 -3.41 -2.07
N GLY A 85 2.91 -2.46 -1.24
CA GLY A 85 2.27 -2.80 0.01
C GLY A 85 1.63 -1.59 0.65
N ILE A 86 0.92 -1.84 1.75
CA ILE A 86 0.22 -0.81 2.51
C ILE A 86 0.51 -1.03 3.98
N GLU A 87 0.96 0.03 4.65
CA GLU A 87 1.26 0.02 6.08
C GLU A 87 0.15 0.73 6.84
N PHE A 88 -0.37 0.06 7.86
CA PHE A 88 -1.40 0.62 8.74
C PHE A 88 -0.74 0.99 10.07
N ILE A 89 -0.45 2.27 10.23
CA ILE A 89 0.39 2.75 11.34
C ILE A 89 -0.17 2.37 12.70
N ASP A 90 -1.48 2.49 12.88
CA ASP A 90 -2.12 2.15 14.15
C ASP A 90 -1.90 0.68 14.53
N LEU A 91 -1.85 -0.20 13.56
CA LEU A 91 -1.63 -1.62 13.83
C LEU A 91 -0.17 -1.92 14.12
N ILE A 92 0.74 -1.19 13.48
CA ILE A 92 2.18 -1.39 13.68
C ILE A 92 2.58 -0.98 15.10
N ASP A 93 2.01 0.09 15.61
CA ASP A 93 2.38 0.67 16.91
C ASP A 93 1.77 -0.04 18.12
N LYS A 94 1.03 -1.12 17.92
CA LYS A 94 0.40 -1.84 19.03
C LYS A 94 1.16 -3.06 19.49
#